data_beb076c1ed82bfd6242d78b183983dff
#
_entry.id   beb076c1ed82bfd6242d78b183983dff
#
_cell.length_a   1.000
_cell.length_b   1.000
_cell.length_c   1.000
_cell.angle_alpha   90.00
_cell.angle_beta   90.00
_cell.angle_gamma   90.00
#
_symmetry.space_group_name_H-M   'P 1'
#
loop_
_entity.id
_entity.type
_entity.pdbx_description
1 polymer ?
#
loop_
_entity_poly.entity_id
_entity_poly.type
_entity_poly.pdbx_seq_one_letter_code
_entity_poly.pdbx_strand_id
1 'polypeptide(L)'
;MKRIILASGSPRRRELLSQIGLEFTVITSEADEHTSIKEPARYVEYLSSVKAEAVHDMLQNVLTDKDNDIKLSGEWYNDIMAGSYVIIGADTIVSHKGHILTKPKDTGNAFDILKELAGDCHQVYTGVTLIKNNNVVSNFAEKTDVYCNDISDNEIREYISTGEPMDKAGAYGIQGRFAAFIGKIDGDYNNVVGLPVARVYQELKLWLN
;
A
#
# COMPACT_ATOMS: atom_id res chain seq x y z
N MET A 1 -13.09 -10.06 20.20
CA MET A 1 -13.22 -9.38 18.87
C MET A 1 -12.00 -9.74 18.06
N LYS A 2 -12.13 -10.05 16.77
CA LYS A 2 -10.94 -10.36 15.94
C LYS A 2 -10.15 -9.08 15.71
N ARG A 3 -8.83 -9.11 15.90
CA ARG A 3 -7.98 -7.92 15.74
C ARG A 3 -7.51 -7.77 14.31
N ILE A 4 -7.51 -6.53 13.82
CA ILE A 4 -6.93 -6.19 12.51
C ILE A 4 -5.56 -5.56 12.75
N ILE A 5 -4.56 -6.07 12.03
CA ILE A 5 -3.19 -5.56 12.05
C ILE A 5 -2.84 -5.04 10.67
N LEU A 6 -2.48 -3.78 10.56
CA LEU A 6 -2.00 -3.18 9.32
C LEU A 6 -0.47 -3.26 9.27
N ALA A 7 0.04 -4.11 8.40
CA ALA A 7 1.48 -4.26 8.13
C ALA A 7 1.99 -3.16 7.18
N SER A 8 1.74 -1.90 7.52
CA SER A 8 2.16 -0.75 6.70
C SER A 8 2.26 0.53 7.51
N GLY A 9 3.38 1.24 7.36
CA GLY A 9 3.59 2.57 7.94
C GLY A 9 2.89 3.72 7.19
N SER A 10 2.23 3.45 6.05
CA SER A 10 1.60 4.48 5.22
C SER A 10 0.46 5.21 5.94
N PRO A 11 0.55 6.55 6.12
CA PRO A 11 -0.54 7.33 6.71
C PRO A 11 -1.84 7.21 5.92
N ARG A 12 -1.76 7.20 4.60
CA ARG A 12 -2.92 7.10 3.69
C ARG A 12 -3.70 5.81 3.88
N ARG A 13 -3.02 4.67 4.04
CA ARG A 13 -3.68 3.37 4.32
C ARG A 13 -4.38 3.36 5.66
N ARG A 14 -3.78 4.01 6.67
CA ARG A 14 -4.42 4.18 7.99
C ARG A 14 -5.70 5.00 7.88
N GLU A 15 -5.64 6.13 7.17
CA GLU A 15 -6.80 7.01 6.93
C GLU A 15 -7.92 6.25 6.23
N LEU A 16 -7.61 5.47 5.18
CA LEU A 16 -8.58 4.69 4.42
C LEU A 16 -9.26 3.61 5.27
N LEU A 17 -8.53 2.88 6.11
CA LEU A 17 -9.13 1.89 7.01
C LEU A 17 -10.00 2.56 8.09
N SER A 18 -9.54 3.68 8.64
CA SER A 18 -10.31 4.47 9.61
C SER A 18 -11.58 5.05 8.99
N GLN A 19 -11.53 5.50 7.75
CA GLN A 19 -12.69 6.04 7.00
C GLN A 19 -13.84 5.04 6.91
N ILE A 20 -13.54 3.74 6.80
CA ILE A 20 -14.56 2.68 6.76
C ILE A 20 -14.90 2.11 8.15
N GLY A 21 -14.46 2.76 9.22
CA GLY A 21 -14.82 2.43 10.60
C GLY A 21 -14.14 1.19 11.16
N LEU A 22 -13.03 0.72 10.58
CA LEU A 22 -12.27 -0.39 11.11
C LEU A 22 -11.31 0.06 12.21
N GLU A 23 -11.31 -0.65 13.33
CA GLU A 23 -10.29 -0.54 14.36
C GLU A 23 -9.13 -1.48 14.05
N PHE A 24 -7.92 -0.96 14.06
CA PHE A 24 -6.72 -1.72 13.72
C PHE A 24 -5.50 -1.22 14.51
N THR A 25 -4.47 -2.05 14.55
CA THR A 25 -3.16 -1.68 15.08
C THR A 25 -2.15 -1.70 13.95
N VAL A 26 -1.21 -0.75 13.97
CA VAL A 26 -0.12 -0.68 12.99
C VAL A 26 1.09 -1.41 13.56
N ILE A 27 1.59 -2.40 12.83
CA ILE A 27 2.87 -3.06 13.09
C ILE A 27 3.65 -3.04 11.77
N THR A 28 4.85 -2.50 11.80
CA THR A 28 5.74 -2.46 10.62
C THR A 28 6.92 -3.38 10.83
N SER A 29 7.45 -3.94 9.75
CA SER A 29 8.67 -4.74 9.73
C SER A 29 9.63 -4.20 8.69
N GLU A 30 10.92 -4.50 8.85
CA GLU A 30 11.95 -4.31 7.84
C GLU A 30 12.03 -5.59 7.00
N ALA A 31 11.16 -5.71 6.02
CA ALA A 31 11.17 -6.84 5.09
C ALA A 31 12.08 -6.54 3.89
N ASP A 32 12.78 -7.56 3.39
CA ASP A 32 13.52 -7.46 2.13
C ASP A 32 12.53 -7.43 0.96
N GLU A 33 12.37 -6.26 0.37
CA GLU A 33 11.46 -6.01 -0.76
C GLU A 33 12.12 -6.27 -2.12
N HIS A 34 13.30 -6.89 -2.15
CA HIS A 34 14.00 -7.13 -3.41
C HIS A 34 13.35 -8.28 -4.20
N THR A 35 13.02 -8.01 -5.47
CA THR A 35 12.45 -9.02 -6.37
C THR A 35 12.84 -8.77 -7.82
N SER A 36 12.91 -9.84 -8.61
CA SER A 36 13.10 -9.79 -10.06
C SER A 36 11.78 -9.78 -10.86
N ILE A 37 10.64 -9.80 -10.18
CA ILE A 37 9.32 -9.76 -10.81
C ILE A 37 9.16 -8.40 -11.50
N LYS A 38 8.72 -8.43 -12.77
CA LYS A 38 8.52 -7.22 -13.59
C LYS A 38 7.06 -6.97 -13.95
N GLU A 39 6.22 -8.01 -13.84
CA GLU A 39 4.80 -7.91 -14.13
C GLU A 39 4.12 -7.17 -12.96
N PRO A 40 3.46 -6.01 -13.22
CA PRO A 40 3.02 -5.08 -12.16
C PRO A 40 2.08 -5.68 -11.12
N ALA A 41 1.10 -6.49 -11.53
CA ALA A 41 0.16 -7.10 -10.60
C ALA A 41 0.87 -8.09 -9.68
N ARG A 42 1.69 -9.00 -10.24
CA ARG A 42 2.47 -9.96 -9.46
C ARG A 42 3.52 -9.30 -8.57
N TYR A 43 4.07 -8.17 -9.02
CA TYR A 43 5.03 -7.40 -8.22
C TYR A 43 4.40 -6.93 -6.91
N VAL A 44 3.24 -6.30 -6.98
CA VAL A 44 2.56 -5.79 -5.77
C VAL A 44 1.95 -6.92 -4.92
N GLU A 45 1.49 -8.01 -5.54
CA GLU A 45 1.05 -9.21 -4.81
C GLU A 45 2.20 -9.80 -3.99
N TYR A 46 3.38 -9.92 -4.59
CA TYR A 46 4.57 -10.41 -3.90
C TYR A 46 4.99 -9.47 -2.77
N LEU A 47 5.11 -8.15 -3.00
CA LEU A 47 5.53 -7.22 -1.96
C LEU A 47 4.52 -7.11 -0.82
N SER A 48 3.23 -7.20 -1.12
CA SER A 48 2.21 -7.23 -0.06
C SER A 48 2.30 -8.49 0.80
N SER A 49 2.62 -9.65 0.20
CA SER A 49 2.83 -10.90 0.97
C SER A 49 4.08 -10.82 1.83
N VAL A 50 5.19 -10.37 1.29
CA VAL A 50 6.45 -10.18 2.05
C VAL A 50 6.24 -9.30 3.29
N LYS A 51 5.51 -8.20 3.15
CA LYS A 51 5.18 -7.30 4.28
C LYS A 51 4.27 -7.96 5.32
N ALA A 52 3.25 -8.69 4.87
CA ALA A 52 2.33 -9.38 5.77
C ALA A 52 3.00 -10.53 6.51
N GLU A 53 3.81 -11.34 5.80
CA GLU A 53 4.54 -12.47 6.33
C GLU A 53 5.59 -12.03 7.36
N ALA A 54 6.34 -10.97 7.08
CA ALA A 54 7.32 -10.44 8.02
C ALA A 54 6.70 -9.99 9.35
N VAL A 55 5.53 -9.34 9.32
CA VAL A 55 4.79 -8.99 10.54
C VAL A 55 4.24 -10.25 11.22
N HIS A 56 3.75 -11.23 10.44
CA HIS A 56 3.31 -12.52 10.99
C HIS A 56 4.46 -13.21 11.75
N ASP A 57 5.64 -13.31 11.14
CA ASP A 57 6.81 -13.96 11.75
C ASP A 57 7.28 -13.22 13.02
N MET A 58 7.25 -11.88 13.01
CA MET A 58 7.50 -11.10 14.22
C MET A 58 6.53 -11.47 15.36
N LEU A 59 5.25 -11.61 15.07
CA LEU A 59 4.25 -12.00 16.07
C LEU A 59 4.46 -13.43 16.58
N GLN A 60 4.83 -14.37 15.71
CA GLN A 60 5.15 -15.74 16.12
C GLN A 60 6.39 -15.78 17.01
N ASN A 61 7.42 -14.99 16.70
CA ASN A 61 8.62 -14.89 17.53
C ASN A 61 8.33 -14.33 18.92
N VAL A 62 7.45 -13.31 19.03
CA VAL A 62 7.00 -12.78 20.34
C VAL A 62 6.33 -13.86 21.20
N LEU A 63 5.65 -14.82 20.59
CA LEU A 63 5.01 -15.92 21.31
C LEU A 63 6.01 -16.96 21.85
N THR A 64 7.17 -17.08 21.19
CA THR A 64 8.20 -18.08 21.52
C THR A 64 9.32 -17.53 22.39
N ASP A 65 9.58 -16.22 22.33
CA ASP A 65 10.68 -15.55 23.03
C ASP A 65 10.13 -14.54 24.06
N LYS A 66 10.41 -14.80 25.34
CA LYS A 66 9.94 -13.98 26.47
C LYS A 66 10.69 -12.64 26.63
N ASP A 67 11.82 -12.47 25.94
CA ASP A 67 12.68 -11.30 26.04
C ASP A 67 12.47 -10.28 24.91
N ASN A 68 11.36 -10.36 24.16
CA ASN A 68 11.12 -9.53 23.00
C ASN A 68 10.63 -8.12 23.37
N ASP A 69 11.12 -7.10 22.67
CA ASP A 69 10.81 -5.68 22.89
C ASP A 69 9.35 -5.29 22.60
N ILE A 70 8.58 -6.14 21.94
CA ILE A 70 7.15 -5.92 21.70
C ILE A 70 6.37 -6.30 22.96
N LYS A 71 6.15 -5.33 23.84
CA LYS A 71 5.28 -5.51 25.03
C LYS A 71 3.82 -5.56 24.59
N LEU A 72 3.33 -6.75 24.28
CA LEU A 72 1.90 -6.96 24.10
C LEU A 72 1.19 -6.91 25.45
N SER A 73 0.07 -6.19 25.56
CA SER A 73 -0.82 -6.31 26.73
C SER A 73 -1.35 -7.75 26.83
N GLY A 74 -1.75 -8.20 28.03
CA GLY A 74 -2.22 -9.57 28.22
C GLY A 74 -3.37 -9.99 27.30
N GLU A 75 -4.26 -9.05 26.93
CA GLU A 75 -5.34 -9.31 25.96
C GLU A 75 -4.79 -9.52 24.54
N TRP A 76 -3.83 -8.73 24.11
CA TRP A 76 -3.17 -8.87 22.82
C TRP A 76 -2.48 -10.23 22.67
N TYR A 77 -1.74 -10.63 23.71
CA TYR A 77 -1.07 -11.92 23.76
C TYR A 77 -2.07 -13.08 23.61
N ASN A 78 -3.18 -13.02 24.35
CA ASN A 78 -4.22 -14.04 24.27
C ASN A 78 -4.90 -14.09 22.90
N ASP A 79 -5.17 -12.95 22.26
CA ASP A 79 -5.78 -12.90 20.94
C ASP A 79 -4.85 -13.47 19.87
N ILE A 80 -3.54 -13.18 19.95
CA ILE A 80 -2.54 -13.73 19.01
C ILE A 80 -2.40 -15.24 19.23
N MET A 81 -2.30 -15.73 20.48
CA MET A 81 -2.24 -17.14 20.80
C MET A 81 -3.48 -17.90 20.31
N ALA A 82 -4.65 -17.28 20.38
CA ALA A 82 -5.91 -17.85 19.91
C ALA A 82 -6.08 -17.77 18.38
N GLY A 83 -5.13 -17.18 17.64
CA GLY A 83 -5.28 -16.93 16.21
C GLY A 83 -6.41 -15.95 15.86
N SER A 84 -6.83 -15.13 16.84
CA SER A 84 -7.94 -14.17 16.68
C SER A 84 -7.52 -12.86 16.06
N TYR A 85 -6.71 -12.89 14.99
CA TYR A 85 -6.25 -11.72 14.27
C TYR A 85 -6.20 -11.93 12.75
N VAL A 86 -6.18 -10.84 12.02
CA VAL A 86 -5.91 -10.80 10.58
C VAL A 86 -4.88 -9.72 10.29
N ILE A 87 -3.85 -10.05 9.52
CA ILE A 87 -2.82 -9.11 9.08
C ILE A 87 -3.17 -8.65 7.66
N ILE A 88 -3.08 -7.34 7.42
CA ILE A 88 -3.25 -6.71 6.11
C ILE A 88 -1.89 -6.18 5.67
N GLY A 89 -1.24 -6.85 4.72
CA GLY A 89 -0.10 -6.32 3.98
C GLY A 89 -0.55 -5.62 2.71
N ALA A 90 0.09 -4.52 2.34
CA ALA A 90 -0.22 -3.85 1.09
C ALA A 90 1.02 -3.16 0.50
N ASP A 91 1.07 -3.15 -0.83
CA ASP A 91 2.06 -2.38 -1.59
C ASP A 91 1.42 -1.72 -2.81
N THR A 92 1.95 -0.55 -3.23
CA THR A 92 1.38 0.24 -4.32
C THR A 92 2.48 0.74 -5.24
N ILE A 93 2.29 0.54 -6.54
CA ILE A 93 3.17 1.05 -7.59
C ILE A 93 2.38 1.79 -8.65
N VAL A 94 3.09 2.63 -9.38
CA VAL A 94 2.64 3.19 -10.67
C VAL A 94 3.33 2.43 -11.79
N SER A 95 2.60 2.11 -12.85
CA SER A 95 3.15 1.51 -14.07
C SER A 95 2.74 2.34 -15.28
N HIS A 96 3.68 2.60 -16.16
CA HIS A 96 3.43 3.27 -17.44
C HIS A 96 4.12 2.52 -18.57
N LYS A 97 3.38 2.20 -19.62
CA LYS A 97 3.88 1.43 -20.79
C LYS A 97 4.63 0.14 -20.41
N GLY A 98 4.16 -0.51 -19.34
CA GLY A 98 4.77 -1.75 -18.83
C GLY A 98 6.00 -1.57 -17.94
N HIS A 99 6.41 -0.34 -17.66
CA HIS A 99 7.51 -0.03 -16.74
C HIS A 99 6.97 0.37 -15.36
N ILE A 100 7.58 -0.15 -14.31
CA ILE A 100 7.26 0.22 -12.93
C ILE A 100 7.98 1.51 -12.60
N LEU A 101 7.22 2.54 -12.24
CA LEU A 101 7.71 3.83 -11.79
C LEU A 101 7.74 3.85 -10.26
N THR A 102 8.95 3.84 -9.71
CA THR A 102 9.19 3.86 -8.26
C THR A 102 9.13 5.30 -7.72
N LYS A 103 9.48 5.46 -6.44
CA LYS A 103 9.69 6.79 -5.85
C LYS A 103 10.86 7.48 -6.56
N PRO A 104 10.77 8.80 -6.83
CA PRO A 104 11.87 9.52 -7.46
C PRO A 104 13.09 9.55 -6.54
N LYS A 105 14.27 9.47 -7.18
CA LYS A 105 15.56 9.52 -6.47
C LYS A 105 15.96 10.95 -6.10
N ASP A 106 15.57 11.89 -6.94
CA ASP A 106 15.84 13.32 -6.81
C ASP A 106 14.80 14.13 -7.61
N THR A 107 14.91 15.44 -7.58
CA THR A 107 13.98 16.36 -8.27
C THR A 107 14.04 16.26 -9.80
N GLY A 108 15.21 15.92 -10.36
CA GLY A 108 15.37 15.69 -11.80
C GLY A 108 14.62 14.43 -12.24
N ASN A 109 14.81 13.33 -11.50
CA ASN A 109 14.08 12.10 -11.76
C ASN A 109 12.56 12.27 -11.55
N ALA A 110 12.14 13.07 -10.55
CA ALA A 110 10.74 13.42 -10.39
C ALA A 110 10.18 14.15 -11.60
N PHE A 111 10.96 15.09 -12.18
CA PHE A 111 10.57 15.80 -13.39
C PHE A 111 10.41 14.84 -14.58
N ASP A 112 11.35 13.94 -14.79
CA ASP A 112 11.30 12.98 -15.90
C ASP A 112 10.07 12.06 -15.79
N ILE A 113 9.79 11.54 -14.58
CA ILE A 113 8.62 10.71 -14.31
C ILE A 113 7.32 11.48 -14.61
N LEU A 114 7.17 12.69 -14.07
CA LEU A 114 5.96 13.48 -14.26
C LEU A 114 5.78 13.92 -15.72
N LYS A 115 6.87 14.19 -16.41
CA LYS A 115 6.86 14.52 -17.84
C LYS A 115 6.41 13.33 -18.69
N GLU A 116 6.81 12.12 -18.30
CA GLU A 116 6.38 10.87 -18.95
C GLU A 116 4.88 10.62 -18.76
N LEU A 117 4.30 11.00 -17.60
CA LEU A 117 2.89 10.80 -17.31
C LEU A 117 1.97 11.89 -17.87
N ALA A 118 2.51 13.08 -18.17
CA ALA A 118 1.74 14.22 -18.67
C ALA A 118 1.04 13.91 -19.99
N GLY A 119 -0.27 14.15 -20.08
CA GLY A 119 -1.09 13.93 -21.27
C GLY A 119 -1.34 12.46 -21.61
N ASP A 120 -1.00 11.52 -20.73
CA ASP A 120 -1.10 10.08 -21.03
C ASP A 120 -1.87 9.32 -19.93
N CYS A 121 -2.12 8.05 -20.19
CA CYS A 121 -2.76 7.12 -19.26
C CYS A 121 -1.72 6.19 -18.64
N HIS A 122 -1.74 6.08 -17.33
CA HIS A 122 -0.91 5.14 -16.59
C HIS A 122 -1.76 4.28 -15.65
N GLN A 123 -1.17 3.25 -15.09
CA GLN A 123 -1.83 2.31 -14.20
C GLN A 123 -1.29 2.44 -12.77
N VAL A 124 -2.19 2.41 -11.81
CA VAL A 124 -1.85 2.22 -10.39
C VAL A 124 -2.27 0.84 -9.97
N TYR A 125 -1.33 0.08 -9.43
CA TYR A 125 -1.58 -1.25 -8.88
C TYR A 125 -1.34 -1.22 -7.38
N THR A 126 -2.30 -1.74 -6.62
CA THR A 126 -2.11 -2.04 -5.20
C THR A 126 -2.32 -3.53 -4.96
N GLY A 127 -1.28 -4.19 -4.46
CA GLY A 127 -1.35 -5.55 -3.96
C GLY A 127 -1.82 -5.55 -2.51
N VAL A 128 -2.63 -6.52 -2.16
CA VAL A 128 -3.08 -6.75 -0.79
C VAL A 128 -2.98 -8.22 -0.45
N THR A 129 -2.40 -8.50 0.71
CA THR A 129 -2.32 -9.85 1.28
C THR A 129 -2.99 -9.85 2.65
N LEU A 130 -3.87 -10.83 2.86
CA LEU A 130 -4.48 -11.10 4.16
C LEU A 130 -3.94 -12.41 4.72
N ILE A 131 -3.38 -12.37 5.94
CA ILE A 131 -2.94 -13.55 6.67
C ILE A 131 -3.84 -13.75 7.89
N LYS A 132 -4.36 -14.96 8.03
CA LYS A 132 -5.18 -15.38 9.17
C LYS A 132 -4.80 -16.78 9.61
N ASN A 133 -4.70 -17.00 10.95
CA ASN A 133 -4.40 -18.32 11.50
C ASN A 133 -3.19 -18.98 10.81
N ASN A 134 -2.12 -18.23 10.61
CA ASN A 134 -0.87 -18.68 9.98
C ASN A 134 -1.00 -19.06 8.48
N ASN A 135 -2.10 -18.69 7.84
CA ASN A 135 -2.30 -18.96 6.42
C ASN A 135 -2.60 -17.67 5.64
N VAL A 136 -2.05 -17.57 4.45
CA VAL A 136 -2.51 -16.58 3.47
C VAL A 136 -3.92 -16.97 3.05
N VAL A 137 -4.88 -16.12 3.31
CA VAL A 137 -6.29 -16.37 3.01
C VAL A 137 -6.78 -15.56 1.81
N SER A 138 -6.06 -14.50 1.46
CA SER A 138 -6.31 -13.71 0.26
C SER A 138 -5.01 -13.02 -0.17
N ASN A 139 -4.72 -13.05 -1.45
CA ASN A 139 -3.65 -12.29 -2.09
C ASN A 139 -4.14 -11.86 -3.46
N PHE A 140 -4.19 -10.55 -3.70
CA PHE A 140 -4.70 -10.01 -4.95
C PHE A 140 -4.07 -8.66 -5.28
N ALA A 141 -4.13 -8.30 -6.55
CA ALA A 141 -3.84 -6.96 -7.03
C ALA A 141 -5.13 -6.27 -7.51
N GLU A 142 -5.24 -4.98 -7.24
CA GLU A 142 -6.24 -4.09 -7.82
C GLU A 142 -5.56 -3.13 -8.78
N LYS A 143 -6.17 -2.93 -9.96
CA LYS A 143 -5.66 -2.03 -11.01
C LYS A 143 -6.64 -0.89 -11.22
N THR A 144 -6.11 0.32 -11.37
CA THR A 144 -6.86 1.51 -11.76
C THR A 144 -6.11 2.26 -12.84
N ASP A 145 -6.78 2.61 -13.92
CA ASP A 145 -6.24 3.46 -14.97
C ASP A 145 -6.45 4.94 -14.59
N VAL A 146 -5.38 5.72 -14.66
CA VAL A 146 -5.36 7.14 -14.30
C VAL A 146 -4.93 7.94 -15.53
N TYR A 147 -5.73 8.92 -15.92
CA TYR A 147 -5.52 9.76 -17.08
C TYR A 147 -5.06 11.15 -16.64
N CYS A 148 -3.85 11.52 -17.02
CA CYS A 148 -3.33 12.86 -16.79
C CYS A 148 -3.71 13.81 -17.93
N ASN A 149 -4.04 15.05 -17.61
CA ASN A 149 -4.09 16.13 -18.56
C ASN A 149 -2.67 16.51 -19.01
N ASP A 150 -2.56 17.31 -20.07
CA ASP A 150 -1.29 17.94 -20.42
C ASP A 150 -0.79 18.81 -19.26
N ILE A 151 0.50 18.71 -18.98
CA ILE A 151 1.17 19.44 -17.91
C ILE A 151 2.40 20.11 -18.49
N SER A 152 2.50 21.43 -18.39
CA SER A 152 3.67 22.18 -18.83
C SER A 152 4.88 21.94 -17.93
N ASP A 153 6.08 22.14 -18.47
CA ASP A 153 7.32 22.02 -17.70
C ASP A 153 7.37 22.94 -16.47
N ASN A 154 6.74 24.11 -16.55
CA ASN A 154 6.66 25.03 -15.42
C ASN A 154 5.76 24.49 -14.30
N GLU A 155 4.59 23.95 -14.63
CA GLU A 155 3.68 23.34 -13.67
C GLU A 155 4.31 22.13 -12.98
N ILE A 156 5.05 21.30 -13.74
CA ILE A 156 5.80 20.18 -13.17
C ILE A 156 6.84 20.68 -12.15
N ARG A 157 7.61 21.73 -12.49
CA ARG A 157 8.62 22.31 -11.61
C ARG A 157 7.98 22.93 -10.36
N GLU A 158 6.87 23.63 -10.50
CA GLU A 158 6.11 24.19 -9.38
C GLU A 158 5.60 23.08 -8.45
N TYR A 159 5.08 21.98 -9.01
CA TYR A 159 4.64 20.83 -8.21
C TYR A 159 5.82 20.19 -7.47
N ILE A 160 6.95 19.98 -8.13
CA ILE A 160 8.15 19.40 -7.48
C ILE A 160 8.64 20.29 -6.32
N SER A 161 8.56 21.63 -6.47
CA SER A 161 9.00 22.57 -5.44
C SER A 161 8.23 22.44 -4.12
N THR A 162 7.05 21.80 -4.13
CA THR A 162 6.27 21.50 -2.91
C THR A 162 6.88 20.40 -2.05
N GLY A 163 7.81 19.60 -2.59
CA GLY A 163 8.34 18.39 -1.96
C GLY A 163 7.38 17.20 -1.95
N GLU A 164 6.12 17.40 -2.36
CA GLU A 164 5.08 16.36 -2.35
C GLU A 164 5.42 15.10 -3.16
N PRO A 165 6.12 15.17 -4.34
CA PRO A 165 6.46 14.01 -5.17
C PRO A 165 7.35 12.97 -4.49
N MET A 166 8.24 13.40 -3.60
CA MET A 166 9.48 12.69 -3.26
C MET A 166 9.29 11.35 -2.52
N ASP A 167 8.16 11.15 -1.87
CA ASP A 167 7.85 9.92 -1.11
C ASP A 167 6.83 9.01 -1.81
N LYS A 168 6.49 9.30 -3.07
CA LYS A 168 5.38 8.65 -3.79
C LYS A 168 5.84 7.92 -5.03
N ALA A 169 5.34 6.69 -5.24
CA ALA A 169 5.50 5.98 -6.51
C ALA A 169 4.90 6.79 -7.65
N GLY A 170 5.59 6.86 -8.79
CA GLY A 170 5.17 7.70 -9.92
C GLY A 170 5.29 9.20 -9.66
N ALA A 171 5.95 9.62 -8.58
CA ALA A 171 6.22 11.01 -8.22
C ALA A 171 4.96 11.88 -8.05
N TYR A 172 3.80 11.33 -7.67
CA TYR A 172 2.61 12.14 -7.41
C TYR A 172 1.69 11.57 -6.34
N GLY A 173 0.85 12.43 -5.77
CA GLY A 173 -0.24 12.07 -4.86
C GLY A 173 -1.57 12.59 -5.34
N ILE A 174 -2.54 11.67 -5.57
CA ILE A 174 -3.87 12.06 -6.06
C ILE A 174 -4.67 12.90 -5.07
N GLN A 175 -4.37 12.79 -3.78
CA GLN A 175 -5.01 13.58 -2.71
C GLN A 175 -4.39 14.97 -2.54
N GLY A 176 -3.22 15.23 -3.18
CA GLY A 176 -2.48 16.47 -3.07
C GLY A 176 -2.72 17.42 -4.25
N ARG A 177 -1.76 18.33 -4.47
CA ARG A 177 -1.83 19.33 -5.53
C ARG A 177 -1.89 18.74 -6.93
N PHE A 178 -1.37 17.52 -7.12
CA PHE A 178 -1.42 16.83 -8.43
C PHE A 178 -2.84 16.47 -8.87
N ALA A 179 -3.82 16.47 -7.96
CA ALA A 179 -5.23 16.27 -8.31
C ALA A 179 -5.72 17.22 -9.41
N ALA A 180 -5.13 18.43 -9.53
CA ALA A 180 -5.45 19.40 -10.57
C ALA A 180 -5.11 18.89 -11.99
N PHE A 181 -4.20 17.94 -12.10
CA PHE A 181 -3.73 17.40 -13.38
C PHE A 181 -4.37 16.05 -13.73
N ILE A 182 -5.20 15.47 -12.85
CA ILE A 182 -5.90 14.22 -13.13
C ILE A 182 -7.22 14.54 -13.84
N GLY A 183 -7.33 14.11 -15.09
CA GLY A 183 -8.52 14.32 -15.91
C GLY A 183 -9.61 13.27 -15.72
N LYS A 184 -9.21 12.00 -15.47
CA LYS A 184 -10.11 10.86 -15.34
C LYS A 184 -9.45 9.74 -14.54
N ILE A 185 -10.27 8.96 -13.84
CA ILE A 185 -9.92 7.67 -13.23
C ILE A 185 -10.89 6.62 -13.78
N ASP A 186 -10.36 5.43 -14.12
CA ASP A 186 -11.14 4.27 -14.51
C ASP A 186 -10.77 3.09 -13.59
N GLY A 187 -11.58 2.86 -12.57
CA GLY A 187 -11.35 1.90 -11.49
C GLY A 187 -11.59 2.50 -10.09
N ASP A 188 -10.89 1.97 -9.10
CA ASP A 188 -11.05 2.37 -7.69
C ASP A 188 -10.13 3.54 -7.32
N TYR A 189 -10.72 4.68 -6.92
CA TYR A 189 -9.99 5.84 -6.40
C TYR A 189 -9.13 5.49 -5.16
N ASN A 190 -9.67 4.68 -4.25
CA ASN A 190 -8.94 4.32 -3.02
C ASN A 190 -7.75 3.41 -3.32
N ASN A 191 -7.81 2.63 -4.41
CA ASN A 191 -6.66 1.92 -4.93
C ASN A 191 -5.53 2.90 -5.32
N VAL A 192 -5.85 4.00 -5.99
CA VAL A 192 -4.87 5.03 -6.36
C VAL A 192 -4.28 5.72 -5.13
N VAL A 193 -5.08 5.93 -4.09
CA VAL A 193 -4.61 6.46 -2.78
C VAL A 193 -3.66 5.47 -2.09
N GLY A 194 -3.85 4.15 -2.28
CA GLY A 194 -2.93 3.13 -1.81
C GLY A 194 -3.54 1.92 -1.10
N LEU A 195 -4.89 1.79 -1.08
CA LEU A 195 -5.57 0.61 -0.55
C LEU A 195 -6.99 0.52 -1.13
N PRO A 196 -7.34 -0.54 -1.88
CA PRO A 196 -8.69 -0.74 -2.43
C PRO A 196 -9.66 -1.19 -1.32
N VAL A 197 -10.10 -0.24 -0.49
CA VAL A 197 -10.83 -0.52 0.76
C VAL A 197 -12.16 -1.23 0.54
N ALA A 198 -12.83 -1.01 -0.60
CA ALA A 198 -14.06 -1.71 -0.91
C ALA A 198 -13.84 -3.23 -1.02
N ARG A 199 -12.81 -3.64 -1.76
CA ARG A 199 -12.44 -5.05 -1.90
C ARG A 199 -11.88 -5.61 -0.60
N VAL A 200 -10.98 -4.87 0.07
CA VAL A 200 -10.44 -5.27 1.39
C VAL A 200 -11.56 -5.52 2.39
N TYR A 201 -12.58 -4.65 2.43
CA TYR A 201 -13.72 -4.83 3.32
C TYR A 201 -14.52 -6.10 3.01
N GLN A 202 -14.75 -6.42 1.73
CA GLN A 202 -15.45 -7.66 1.35
C GLN A 202 -14.65 -8.91 1.74
N GLU A 203 -13.33 -8.90 1.53
CA GLU A 203 -12.46 -9.99 1.95
C GLU A 203 -12.47 -10.14 3.49
N LEU A 204 -12.37 -9.04 4.24
CA LEU A 204 -12.42 -9.06 5.70
C LEU A 204 -13.78 -9.53 6.23
N LYS A 205 -14.88 -9.15 5.59
CA LYS A 205 -16.24 -9.54 6.01
C LYS A 205 -16.43 -11.05 6.09
N LEU A 206 -15.78 -11.80 5.20
CA LEU A 206 -15.80 -13.27 5.24
C LEU A 206 -15.17 -13.85 6.52
N TRP A 207 -14.36 -13.04 7.23
CA TRP A 207 -13.56 -13.47 8.37
C TRP A 207 -13.96 -12.81 9.70
N LEU A 208 -14.62 -11.67 9.66
CA LEU A 208 -15.06 -10.95 10.86
C LEU A 208 -16.37 -11.51 11.44
N ASN A 209 -17.14 -12.19 10.61
CA ASN A 209 -18.32 -12.96 11.02
C ASN A 209 -17.88 -14.36 11.45
#